data_33a50be6d7520a884d037468551c4028
#
_entry.id   33a50be6d7520a884d037468551c4028
#
_cell.length_a   1.000
_cell.length_b   1.000
_cell.length_c   1.000
_cell.angle_alpha   90.00
_cell.angle_beta   90.00
_cell.angle_gamma   90.00
#
_symmetry.space_group_name_H-M   'P 1'
#
loop_
_entity.id
_entity.type
_entity.pdbx_description
1 polymer ?
#
loop_
_entity_poly.entity_id
_entity_poly.type
_entity_poly.pdbx_seq_one_letter_code
_entity_poly.pdbx_strand_id
1 'polypeptide(L)'
;MNVLDGTYCYRDTWHADREKIIAEAEKIGYPVYVKPANLGSSIGISRAADRESFIKAMDTACAYDKRILIEKGLEKPREINCACLGMGADCIASLCEEPVSWEEFLTFDSKYITSAGKGMQSQARKLPAPISDELTAEIQRITREIFAMLDCRGVVRIDYMLDGESNTPYVCEINTIPGSFAFYLFEPMGISFKQLTNRLIELAFAGAKEKKASTFAFDSKILEKASNGIKTVKK
;
A
#
# COMPACT_ATOMS: atom_id res chain seq x y z
N MET A 1 -9.40 8.08 8.84
CA MET A 1 -8.46 7.07 8.32
C MET A 1 -7.32 6.93 9.32
N ASN A 2 -7.05 5.71 9.78
CA ASN A 2 -5.97 5.44 10.72
C ASN A 2 -4.78 4.86 9.97
N VAL A 3 -3.57 5.23 10.42
CA VAL A 3 -2.30 4.62 10.06
C VAL A 3 -1.59 4.25 11.35
N LEU A 4 -0.71 3.26 11.31
CA LEU A 4 0.09 2.90 12.48
C LEU A 4 1.09 4.02 12.79
N ASP A 5 1.36 4.23 14.08
CA ASP A 5 2.44 5.11 14.50
C ASP A 5 3.76 4.60 13.92
N GLY A 6 4.57 5.52 13.43
CA GLY A 6 5.83 5.14 12.80
C GLY A 6 6.73 6.31 12.52
N THR A 7 7.94 5.99 12.13
CA THR A 7 8.95 6.92 11.66
C THR A 7 9.72 6.29 10.50
N TYR A 8 10.57 7.08 9.87
CA TYR A 8 11.46 6.56 8.84
C TYR A 8 12.87 7.13 9.01
N CYS A 9 13.85 6.43 8.52
CA CYS A 9 15.20 6.94 8.42
C CYS A 9 15.85 6.56 7.09
N TYR A 10 16.97 7.21 6.81
CA TYR A 10 17.84 6.79 5.72
C TYR A 10 18.96 5.91 6.24
N ARG A 11 19.42 4.98 5.42
CA ARG A 11 20.57 4.10 5.69
C ARG A 11 21.78 4.88 6.23
N ASP A 12 22.10 6.02 5.61
CA ASP A 12 23.24 6.83 6.01
C ASP A 12 23.06 7.41 7.41
N THR A 13 21.83 7.80 7.77
CA THR A 13 21.49 8.26 9.13
C THR A 13 21.65 7.14 10.14
N TRP A 14 21.18 5.92 9.79
CA TRP A 14 21.37 4.74 10.65
C TRP A 14 22.85 4.44 10.91
N HIS A 15 23.71 4.52 9.87
CA HIS A 15 25.13 4.28 10.03
C HIS A 15 25.85 5.40 10.80
N ALA A 16 25.38 6.64 10.68
CA ALA A 16 25.98 7.79 11.35
C ALA A 16 25.58 7.89 12.83
N ASP A 17 24.32 7.60 13.18
CA ASP A 17 23.79 7.76 14.54
C ASP A 17 22.69 6.73 14.84
N ARG A 18 23.13 5.51 15.18
CA ARG A 18 22.24 4.40 15.55
C ARG A 18 21.41 4.70 16.78
N GLU A 19 22.01 5.34 17.79
CA GLU A 19 21.35 5.61 19.07
C GLU A 19 20.14 6.51 18.91
N LYS A 20 20.24 7.50 18.04
CA LYS A 20 19.10 8.36 17.71
C LYS A 20 17.91 7.58 17.16
N ILE A 21 18.16 6.68 16.20
CA ILE A 21 17.09 5.89 15.54
C ILE A 21 16.53 4.84 16.52
N ILE A 22 17.37 4.24 17.36
CA ILE A 22 16.92 3.33 18.41
C ILE A 22 16.00 4.07 19.39
N ALA A 23 16.38 5.27 19.82
CA ALA A 23 15.54 6.07 20.73
C ALA A 23 14.18 6.44 20.11
N GLU A 24 14.12 6.67 18.79
CA GLU A 24 12.85 6.88 18.09
C GLU A 24 11.99 5.62 18.09
N ALA A 25 12.56 4.44 17.82
CA ALA A 25 11.85 3.17 17.87
C ALA A 25 11.34 2.85 19.30
N GLU A 26 12.15 3.14 20.32
CA GLU A 26 11.76 2.96 21.74
C GLU A 26 10.60 3.87 22.16
N LYS A 27 10.48 5.07 21.57
CA LYS A 27 9.32 5.96 21.79
C LYS A 27 8.04 5.40 21.16
N ILE A 28 8.13 4.79 19.98
CA ILE A 28 7.00 4.08 19.35
C ILE A 28 6.60 2.89 20.23
N GLY A 29 7.56 2.24 20.86
CA GLY A 29 7.41 1.07 21.72
C GLY A 29 7.33 -0.24 20.93
N TYR A 30 8.06 -1.24 21.41
CA TYR A 30 8.07 -2.58 20.80
C TYR A 30 6.73 -3.31 20.99
N PRO A 31 6.38 -4.25 20.10
CA PRO A 31 7.11 -4.58 18.90
C PRO A 31 6.97 -3.53 17.81
N VAL A 32 8.00 -3.41 16.96
CA VAL A 32 7.96 -2.62 15.72
C VAL A 32 8.27 -3.49 14.51
N TYR A 33 7.75 -3.09 13.34
CA TYR A 33 8.15 -3.65 12.05
C TYR A 33 9.11 -2.71 11.35
N VAL A 34 10.22 -3.27 10.87
CA VAL A 34 11.23 -2.56 10.09
C VAL A 34 11.11 -3.00 8.65
N LYS A 35 10.89 -2.05 7.73
CA LYS A 35 10.52 -2.32 6.34
C LYS A 35 11.38 -1.49 5.38
N PRO A 36 12.00 -2.09 4.34
CA PRO A 36 12.50 -1.34 3.20
C PRO A 36 11.34 -0.62 2.50
N ALA A 37 11.45 0.69 2.24
CA ALA A 37 10.32 1.49 1.77
C ALA A 37 9.93 1.25 0.31
N ASN A 38 10.85 0.77 -0.53
CA ASN A 38 10.63 0.62 -1.98
C ASN A 38 10.54 -0.85 -2.44
N LEU A 39 10.37 -1.79 -1.50
CA LEU A 39 10.23 -3.21 -1.81
C LEU A 39 8.82 -3.72 -1.50
N GLY A 40 8.48 -4.84 -2.12
CA GLY A 40 7.24 -5.56 -1.89
C GLY A 40 7.47 -7.01 -1.46
N SER A 41 6.40 -7.81 -1.39
CA SER A 41 6.45 -9.25 -1.07
C SER A 41 7.19 -9.57 0.23
N SER A 42 7.11 -8.70 1.22
CA SER A 42 7.75 -8.83 2.55
C SER A 42 9.28 -8.98 2.52
N ILE A 43 9.94 -8.65 1.39
CA ILE A 43 11.40 -8.76 1.27
C ILE A 43 12.07 -7.76 2.21
N GLY A 44 12.92 -8.27 3.13
CA GLY A 44 13.66 -7.45 4.08
C GLY A 44 12.83 -6.90 5.24
N ILE A 45 11.53 -7.26 5.35
CA ILE A 45 10.70 -6.90 6.49
C ILE A 45 11.04 -7.80 7.68
N SER A 46 11.20 -7.18 8.85
CA SER A 46 11.46 -7.89 10.10
C SER A 46 10.64 -7.31 11.24
N ARG A 47 10.09 -8.17 12.10
CA ARG A 47 9.49 -7.80 13.37
C ARG A 47 10.59 -7.73 14.43
N ALA A 48 10.66 -6.63 15.15
CA ALA A 48 11.56 -6.44 16.28
C ALA A 48 10.77 -6.32 17.58
N ALA A 49 11.04 -7.21 18.50
CA ALA A 49 10.37 -7.28 19.81
C ALA A 49 11.11 -6.49 20.90
N ASP A 50 12.36 -6.15 20.66
CA ASP A 50 13.28 -5.48 21.56
C ASP A 50 14.39 -4.77 20.81
N ARG A 51 15.27 -4.08 21.53
CA ARG A 51 16.40 -3.34 20.98
C ARG A 51 17.36 -4.21 20.16
N GLU A 52 17.67 -5.41 20.63
CA GLU A 52 18.64 -6.29 19.94
C GLU A 52 18.10 -6.75 18.59
N SER A 53 16.86 -7.23 18.56
CA SER A 53 16.19 -7.62 17.33
C SER A 53 15.96 -6.44 16.39
N PHE A 54 15.74 -5.23 16.94
CA PHE A 54 15.62 -4.00 16.16
C PHE A 54 16.92 -3.68 15.40
N ILE A 55 18.07 -3.75 16.05
CA ILE A 55 19.36 -3.52 15.41
C ILE A 55 19.58 -4.49 14.24
N LYS A 56 19.30 -5.79 14.45
CA LYS A 56 19.41 -6.80 13.39
C LYS A 56 18.43 -6.52 12.24
N ALA A 57 17.19 -6.13 12.54
CA ALA A 57 16.18 -5.78 11.55
C ALA A 57 16.60 -4.57 10.71
N MET A 58 17.16 -3.54 11.35
CA MET A 58 17.66 -2.34 10.67
C MET A 58 18.84 -2.66 9.74
N ASP A 59 19.82 -3.43 10.22
CA ASP A 59 20.97 -3.83 9.40
C ASP A 59 20.52 -4.68 8.20
N THR A 60 19.51 -5.55 8.37
CA THR A 60 18.89 -6.31 7.28
C THR A 60 18.20 -5.39 6.28
N ALA A 61 17.30 -4.52 6.74
CA ALA A 61 16.55 -3.63 5.86
C ALA A 61 17.45 -2.66 5.10
N CYS A 62 18.49 -2.14 5.75
CA CYS A 62 19.51 -1.29 5.14
C CYS A 62 20.31 -1.97 4.03
N ALA A 63 20.41 -3.30 4.01
CA ALA A 63 21.04 -4.02 2.90
C ALA A 63 20.19 -3.95 1.60
N TYR A 64 18.87 -3.81 1.75
CA TYR A 64 17.94 -3.83 0.64
C TYR A 64 17.52 -2.44 0.14
N ASP A 65 17.42 -1.45 1.02
CA ASP A 65 16.95 -0.11 0.66
C ASP A 65 17.74 0.98 1.37
N LYS A 66 17.70 2.18 0.79
CA LYS A 66 18.23 3.38 1.42
C LYS A 66 17.27 4.06 2.39
N ARG A 67 15.95 3.85 2.21
CA ARG A 67 14.90 4.39 3.07
C ARG A 67 14.23 3.25 3.82
N ILE A 68 14.20 3.36 5.13
CA ILE A 68 13.68 2.35 6.03
C ILE A 68 12.51 2.95 6.80
N LEU A 69 11.38 2.27 6.77
CA LEU A 69 10.19 2.57 7.54
C LEU A 69 10.20 1.74 8.83
N ILE A 70 9.85 2.35 9.94
CA ILE A 70 9.74 1.74 11.27
C ILE A 70 8.34 2.01 11.76
N GLU A 71 7.52 0.98 11.89
CA GLU A 71 6.11 1.10 12.27
C GLU A 71 5.81 0.30 13.51
N LYS A 72 4.86 0.80 14.33
CA LYS A 72 4.30 0.08 15.47
C LYS A 72 3.73 -1.27 15.02
N GLY A 73 4.09 -2.33 15.72
CA GLY A 73 3.48 -3.65 15.54
C GLY A 73 2.17 -3.77 16.31
N LEU A 74 1.17 -4.34 15.67
CA LEU A 74 -0.07 -4.73 16.33
C LEU A 74 0.09 -6.12 16.97
N GLU A 75 -0.68 -6.34 18.04
CA GLU A 75 -0.84 -7.67 18.63
C GLU A 75 -1.92 -8.44 17.86
N LYS A 76 -1.56 -9.65 17.40
CA LYS A 76 -2.46 -10.55 16.64
C LYS A 76 -3.26 -9.87 15.52
N PRO A 77 -2.59 -9.13 14.62
CA PRO A 77 -3.29 -8.42 13.56
C PRO A 77 -3.97 -9.40 12.59
N ARG A 78 -5.07 -8.94 11.97
CA ARG A 78 -5.69 -9.60 10.83
C ARG A 78 -5.49 -8.73 9.59
N GLU A 79 -5.09 -9.32 8.50
CA GLU A 79 -4.96 -8.61 7.23
C GLU A 79 -6.30 -8.61 6.50
N ILE A 80 -6.73 -7.44 6.01
CA ILE A 80 -7.91 -7.28 5.15
C ILE A 80 -7.50 -6.49 3.92
N ASN A 81 -7.88 -6.99 2.74
CA ASN A 81 -7.61 -6.31 1.49
C ASN A 81 -8.91 -5.84 0.84
N CYS A 82 -8.91 -4.63 0.30
CA CYS A 82 -10.02 -4.08 -0.46
C CYS A 82 -9.49 -3.34 -1.69
N ALA A 83 -10.06 -3.60 -2.86
CA ALA A 83 -9.68 -2.92 -4.08
C ALA A 83 -10.69 -1.82 -4.44
N CYS A 84 -10.24 -0.86 -5.26
CA CYS A 84 -11.08 0.17 -5.84
C CYS A 84 -10.82 0.26 -7.35
N LEU A 85 -11.90 0.39 -8.12
CA LEU A 85 -11.86 0.48 -9.59
C LEU A 85 -12.57 1.77 -10.03
N GLY A 86 -11.89 2.63 -10.78
CA GLY A 86 -12.49 3.88 -11.26
C GLY A 86 -11.49 4.94 -11.65
N MET A 87 -11.90 6.21 -11.51
CA MET A 87 -11.09 7.39 -11.76
C MET A 87 -11.50 8.51 -10.81
N GLY A 88 -10.56 8.95 -9.95
CA GLY A 88 -10.84 9.96 -8.94
C GLY A 88 -12.03 9.58 -8.05
N ALA A 89 -13.04 10.45 -7.94
CA ALA A 89 -14.23 10.21 -7.13
C ALA A 89 -15.25 9.24 -7.77
N ASP A 90 -15.19 9.03 -9.09
CA ASP A 90 -16.04 8.03 -9.80
C ASP A 90 -15.39 6.64 -9.69
N CYS A 91 -15.60 5.98 -8.55
CA CYS A 91 -14.99 4.70 -8.26
C CYS A 91 -15.88 3.80 -7.42
N ILE A 92 -15.67 2.50 -7.55
CA ILE A 92 -16.34 1.45 -6.78
C ILE A 92 -15.33 0.66 -5.96
N ALA A 93 -15.65 0.40 -4.70
CA ALA A 93 -14.88 -0.52 -3.86
C ALA A 93 -15.34 -1.96 -4.08
N SER A 94 -14.39 -2.90 -4.01
CA SER A 94 -14.66 -4.33 -4.10
C SER A 94 -15.23 -4.91 -2.80
N LEU A 95 -15.49 -6.23 -2.80
CA LEU A 95 -15.58 -6.98 -1.55
C LEU A 95 -14.24 -6.94 -0.82
N CYS A 96 -14.30 -7.09 0.50
CA CYS A 96 -13.10 -7.29 1.32
C CYS A 96 -12.71 -8.76 1.35
N GLU A 97 -11.42 -9.06 1.29
CA GLU A 97 -10.87 -10.40 1.52
C GLU A 97 -10.00 -10.42 2.78
N GLU A 98 -9.93 -11.58 3.42
CA GLU A 98 -8.91 -11.91 4.42
C GLU A 98 -7.98 -12.97 3.82
N PRO A 99 -6.71 -12.64 3.50
CA PRO A 99 -5.72 -13.62 3.09
C PRO A 99 -5.48 -14.61 4.24
N VAL A 100 -5.37 -15.90 3.93
CA VAL A 100 -4.99 -16.90 4.92
C VAL A 100 -3.48 -16.90 5.04
N SER A 101 -2.96 -16.82 6.27
CA SER A 101 -1.51 -16.86 6.50
C SER A 101 -0.92 -18.18 5.99
N TRP A 102 0.36 -18.15 5.57
CA TRP A 102 1.05 -19.35 5.09
C TRP A 102 1.07 -20.48 6.14
N GLU A 103 1.12 -20.14 7.41
CA GLU A 103 1.07 -21.10 8.52
C GLU A 103 -0.31 -21.76 8.66
N GLU A 104 -1.39 -20.97 8.52
CA GLU A 104 -2.76 -21.50 8.49
C GLU A 104 -3.00 -22.32 7.23
N PHE A 105 -2.43 -21.93 6.09
CA PHE A 105 -2.50 -22.67 4.83
C PHE A 105 -1.85 -24.04 4.98
N LEU A 106 -0.65 -24.15 5.54
CA LEU A 106 0.02 -25.44 5.76
C LEU A 106 -0.77 -26.35 6.69
N THR A 107 -1.41 -25.81 7.73
CA THR A 107 -2.27 -26.59 8.62
C THR A 107 -3.58 -27.02 7.97
N PHE A 108 -4.12 -26.23 7.06
CA PHE A 108 -5.30 -26.54 6.27
C PHE A 108 -4.98 -27.60 5.20
N ASP A 109 -3.88 -27.46 4.50
CA ASP A 109 -3.41 -28.37 3.43
C ASP A 109 -3.11 -29.76 3.97
N SER A 110 -2.52 -29.86 5.16
CA SER A 110 -2.28 -31.14 5.85
C SER A 110 -3.57 -31.90 6.21
N LYS A 111 -4.72 -31.21 6.28
CA LYS A 111 -6.03 -31.80 6.60
C LYS A 111 -6.87 -32.17 5.37
N TYR A 112 -6.59 -31.61 4.19
CA TYR A 112 -7.49 -31.71 3.03
C TYR A 112 -6.84 -32.09 1.69
N ILE A 113 -5.49 -32.28 1.62
CA ILE A 113 -4.87 -32.72 0.37
C ILE A 113 -4.92 -34.26 0.23
N THR A 114 -6.05 -34.71 -0.32
CA THR A 114 -6.11 -35.86 -1.17
C THR A 114 -6.87 -35.45 -2.43
N SER A 115 -6.13 -35.20 -3.51
CA SER A 115 -6.66 -34.97 -4.87
C SER A 115 -7.01 -33.54 -5.27
N ALA A 116 -6.06 -32.81 -5.88
CA ALA A 116 -6.35 -31.95 -7.04
C ALA A 116 -5.05 -31.49 -7.70
N GLY A 117 -5.06 -31.46 -9.02
CA GLY A 117 -3.92 -31.30 -9.89
C GLY A 117 -3.19 -29.95 -9.80
N LYS A 118 -1.96 -29.99 -10.31
CA LYS A 118 -1.01 -28.87 -10.44
C LYS A 118 -1.58 -27.76 -11.35
N GLY A 119 -2.26 -26.79 -10.75
CA GLY A 119 -2.51 -25.46 -11.33
C GLY A 119 -2.00 -24.45 -10.31
N MET A 120 -1.66 -23.23 -10.77
CA MET A 120 -1.23 -22.12 -9.89
C MET A 120 -2.16 -22.09 -8.68
N GLN A 121 -1.68 -22.56 -7.52
CA GLN A 121 -2.47 -22.67 -6.30
C GLN A 121 -2.90 -21.26 -5.91
N SER A 122 -4.21 -21.00 -5.99
CA SER A 122 -4.78 -19.79 -5.45
C SER A 122 -4.41 -19.75 -3.96
N GLN A 123 -3.73 -18.71 -3.54
CA GLN A 123 -3.53 -18.46 -2.11
C GLN A 123 -4.88 -18.60 -1.41
N ALA A 124 -4.95 -19.41 -0.36
CA ALA A 124 -6.18 -19.58 0.38
C ALA A 124 -6.61 -18.20 0.91
N ARG A 125 -7.89 -17.86 0.70
CA ARG A 125 -8.46 -16.58 1.09
C ARG A 125 -9.89 -16.78 1.55
N LYS A 126 -10.34 -15.94 2.46
CA LYS A 126 -11.74 -15.84 2.84
C LYS A 126 -12.35 -14.65 2.10
N LEU A 127 -13.27 -14.91 1.18
CA LEU A 127 -13.94 -13.91 0.36
C LEU A 127 -15.45 -14.20 0.32
N PRO A 128 -16.32 -13.34 0.86
CA PRO A 128 -15.98 -12.11 1.59
C PRO A 128 -15.25 -12.39 2.91
N ALA A 129 -14.47 -11.39 3.37
CA ALA A 129 -13.81 -11.45 4.66
C ALA A 129 -14.81 -11.66 5.81
N PRO A 130 -14.52 -12.51 6.82
CA PRO A 130 -15.42 -12.73 7.96
C PRO A 130 -15.32 -11.59 8.98
N ILE A 131 -15.76 -10.42 8.59
CA ILE A 131 -15.88 -9.20 9.38
C ILE A 131 -17.33 -8.70 9.34
N SER A 132 -17.71 -7.78 10.24
CA SER A 132 -19.09 -7.26 10.25
C SER A 132 -19.37 -6.40 9.01
N ASP A 133 -20.66 -6.24 8.71
CA ASP A 133 -21.12 -5.41 7.58
C ASP A 133 -20.73 -3.94 7.80
N GLU A 134 -20.76 -3.45 9.04
CA GLU A 134 -20.36 -2.09 9.40
C GLU A 134 -18.87 -1.88 9.13
N LEU A 135 -18.02 -2.82 9.54
CA LEU A 135 -16.57 -2.74 9.30
C LEU A 135 -16.24 -2.87 7.80
N THR A 136 -16.97 -3.73 7.09
CA THR A 136 -16.87 -3.84 5.62
C THR A 136 -17.19 -2.51 4.96
N ALA A 137 -18.32 -1.88 5.33
CA ALA A 137 -18.73 -0.59 4.80
C ALA A 137 -17.72 0.53 5.13
N GLU A 138 -17.15 0.51 6.34
CA GLU A 138 -16.10 1.46 6.73
C GLU A 138 -14.83 1.30 5.90
N ILE A 139 -14.31 0.08 5.74
CA ILE A 139 -13.13 -0.20 4.92
C ILE A 139 -13.38 0.21 3.46
N GLN A 140 -14.53 -0.13 2.89
CA GLN A 140 -14.89 0.27 1.54
C GLN A 140 -14.99 1.80 1.39
N ARG A 141 -15.51 2.51 2.40
CA ARG A 141 -15.56 3.98 2.41
C ARG A 141 -14.14 4.56 2.43
N ILE A 142 -13.28 4.09 3.34
CA ILE A 142 -11.87 4.54 3.43
C ILE A 142 -11.14 4.25 2.13
N THR A 143 -11.35 3.07 1.54
CA THR A 143 -10.73 2.68 0.25
C THR A 143 -11.08 3.66 -0.86
N ARG A 144 -12.36 4.06 -1.00
CA ARG A 144 -12.79 5.06 -2.00
C ARG A 144 -12.21 6.45 -1.71
N GLU A 145 -12.18 6.86 -0.44
CA GLU A 145 -11.61 8.15 -0.03
C GLU A 145 -10.11 8.25 -0.37
N ILE A 146 -9.34 7.20 -0.06
CA ILE A 146 -7.91 7.14 -0.42
C ILE A 146 -7.73 7.18 -1.94
N PHE A 147 -8.52 6.38 -2.68
CA PHE A 147 -8.47 6.34 -4.13
C PHE A 147 -8.71 7.73 -4.75
N ALA A 148 -9.73 8.44 -4.28
CA ALA A 148 -10.05 9.80 -4.73
C ALA A 148 -8.99 10.83 -4.30
N MET A 149 -8.54 10.77 -3.04
CA MET A 149 -7.56 11.71 -2.47
C MET A 149 -6.20 11.65 -3.20
N LEU A 150 -5.81 10.46 -3.66
CA LEU A 150 -4.56 10.24 -4.39
C LEU A 150 -4.71 10.37 -5.91
N ASP A 151 -5.87 10.83 -6.38
CA ASP A 151 -6.20 10.93 -7.82
C ASP A 151 -5.90 9.63 -8.59
N CYS A 152 -6.24 8.49 -7.98
CA CYS A 152 -5.99 7.19 -8.55
C CYS A 152 -6.86 6.95 -9.79
N ARG A 153 -6.36 6.10 -10.68
CA ARG A 153 -7.06 5.69 -11.91
C ARG A 153 -6.81 4.22 -12.21
N GLY A 154 -7.84 3.52 -12.68
CA GLY A 154 -7.76 2.10 -12.97
C GLY A 154 -8.15 1.30 -11.74
N VAL A 155 -7.32 0.34 -11.35
CA VAL A 155 -7.54 -0.50 -10.16
C VAL A 155 -6.39 -0.35 -9.18
N VAL A 156 -6.73 -0.18 -7.90
CA VAL A 156 -5.80 -0.11 -6.77
C VAL A 156 -6.29 -1.06 -5.70
N ARG A 157 -5.40 -1.79 -5.02
CA ARG A 157 -5.74 -2.57 -3.83
C ARG A 157 -5.08 -1.92 -2.61
N ILE A 158 -5.87 -1.73 -1.58
CA ILE A 158 -5.42 -1.19 -0.30
C ILE A 158 -5.47 -2.31 0.72
N ASP A 159 -4.36 -2.52 1.38
CA ASP A 159 -4.18 -3.57 2.36
C ASP A 159 -4.24 -2.94 3.75
N TYR A 160 -5.07 -3.53 4.60
CA TYR A 160 -5.35 -3.06 5.96
C TYR A 160 -4.88 -4.08 6.98
N MET A 161 -4.41 -3.59 8.12
CA MET A 161 -4.23 -4.39 9.32
C MET A 161 -5.33 -4.03 10.32
N LEU A 162 -6.13 -5.02 10.71
CA LEU A 162 -7.06 -4.87 11.83
C LEU A 162 -6.33 -5.15 13.13
N ASP A 163 -6.52 -4.30 14.11
CA ASP A 163 -6.13 -4.60 15.48
C ASP A 163 -6.93 -5.78 16.01
N GLY A 164 -6.25 -6.77 16.57
CA GLY A 164 -6.86 -8.04 16.96
C GLY A 164 -7.89 -7.93 18.10
N GLU A 165 -7.87 -6.85 18.87
CA GLU A 165 -8.77 -6.63 20.00
C GLU A 165 -9.92 -5.68 19.64
N SER A 166 -9.58 -4.50 19.09
CA SER A 166 -10.56 -3.46 18.78
C SER A 166 -11.21 -3.59 17.40
N ASN A 167 -10.67 -4.42 16.51
CA ASN A 167 -11.01 -4.48 15.07
C ASN A 167 -10.84 -3.13 14.35
N THR A 168 -10.07 -2.20 14.91
CA THR A 168 -9.79 -0.92 14.25
C THR A 168 -8.96 -1.14 12.98
N PRO A 169 -9.40 -0.64 11.81
CA PRO A 169 -8.64 -0.79 10.57
C PRO A 169 -7.54 0.27 10.47
N TYR A 170 -6.32 -0.16 10.20
CA TYR A 170 -5.16 0.68 9.89
C TYR A 170 -4.75 0.44 8.44
N VAL A 171 -4.55 1.51 7.68
CA VAL A 171 -4.01 1.42 6.32
C VAL A 171 -2.55 1.01 6.40
N CYS A 172 -2.20 -0.10 5.73
CA CYS A 172 -0.85 -0.66 5.72
C CYS A 172 -0.10 -0.29 4.45
N GLU A 173 -0.67 -0.58 3.28
CA GLU A 173 -0.06 -0.24 2.00
C GLU A 173 -1.08 -0.02 0.88
N ILE A 174 -0.62 0.64 -0.18
CA ILE A 174 -1.42 0.93 -1.38
C ILE A 174 -0.74 0.33 -2.59
N ASN A 175 -1.36 -0.70 -3.16
CA ASN A 175 -0.88 -1.41 -4.33
C ASN A 175 -1.49 -0.81 -5.60
N THR A 176 -0.77 0.04 -6.30
CA THR A 176 -1.26 0.75 -7.51
C THR A 176 -1.35 -0.13 -8.75
N ILE A 177 -0.69 -1.29 -8.75
CA ILE A 177 -0.80 -2.33 -9.78
C ILE A 177 -0.90 -3.68 -9.07
N PRO A 178 -2.09 -4.01 -8.52
CA PRO A 178 -2.23 -5.24 -7.75
C PRO A 178 -2.11 -6.48 -8.65
N GLY A 179 -1.62 -7.57 -8.07
CA GLY A 179 -1.51 -8.86 -8.76
C GLY A 179 -2.85 -9.28 -9.38
N SER A 180 -2.83 -9.75 -10.64
CA SER A 180 -4.02 -10.11 -11.41
C SER A 180 -5.08 -9.00 -11.47
N PHE A 181 -4.70 -7.74 -11.32
CA PHE A 181 -5.60 -6.56 -11.21
C PHE A 181 -6.66 -6.71 -10.11
N ALA A 182 -6.42 -7.54 -9.10
CA ALA A 182 -7.37 -7.85 -8.04
C ALA A 182 -8.78 -8.25 -8.54
N PHE A 183 -8.88 -8.82 -9.76
CA PHE A 183 -10.17 -9.08 -10.43
C PHE A 183 -11.09 -9.97 -9.59
N TYR A 184 -10.51 -10.91 -8.88
CA TYR A 184 -11.21 -11.88 -8.05
C TYR A 184 -12.02 -11.24 -6.90
N LEU A 185 -11.68 -9.99 -6.52
CA LEU A 185 -12.44 -9.22 -5.52
C LEU A 185 -13.73 -8.61 -6.10
N PHE A 186 -13.78 -8.43 -7.42
CA PHE A 186 -14.92 -7.86 -8.14
C PHE A 186 -15.82 -8.93 -8.77
N GLU A 187 -15.31 -10.13 -9.03
CA GLU A 187 -16.04 -11.20 -9.70
C GLU A 187 -17.31 -11.61 -8.94
N PRO A 188 -17.31 -11.79 -7.59
CA PRO A 188 -18.52 -12.07 -6.85
C PRO A 188 -19.55 -10.92 -6.86
N MET A 189 -19.13 -9.71 -7.23
CA MET A 189 -20.02 -8.55 -7.43
C MET A 189 -20.64 -8.51 -8.84
N GLY A 190 -20.40 -9.55 -9.68
CA GLY A 190 -20.87 -9.63 -11.05
C GLY A 190 -20.00 -8.92 -12.08
N ILE A 191 -18.80 -8.46 -11.72
CA ILE A 191 -17.84 -7.83 -12.65
C ILE A 191 -16.83 -8.89 -13.08
N SER A 192 -17.05 -9.52 -14.21
CA SER A 192 -16.13 -10.52 -14.76
C SER A 192 -14.76 -9.92 -15.12
N PHE A 193 -13.73 -10.75 -15.23
CA PHE A 193 -12.39 -10.33 -15.68
C PHE A 193 -12.43 -9.55 -17.00
N LYS A 194 -13.27 -9.98 -17.96
CA LYS A 194 -13.46 -9.28 -19.23
C LYS A 194 -14.05 -7.88 -19.04
N GLN A 195 -15.05 -7.72 -18.18
CA GLN A 195 -15.66 -6.42 -17.90
C GLN A 195 -14.67 -5.50 -17.19
N LEU A 196 -13.93 -6.02 -16.21
CA LEU A 196 -12.90 -5.25 -15.52
C LEU A 196 -11.81 -4.77 -16.48
N THR A 197 -11.26 -5.66 -17.33
CA THR A 197 -10.23 -5.27 -18.30
C THR A 197 -10.72 -4.27 -19.34
N ASN A 198 -11.96 -4.41 -19.83
CA ASN A 198 -12.57 -3.41 -20.69
C ASN A 198 -12.68 -2.05 -19.99
N ARG A 199 -13.13 -2.05 -18.74
CA ARG A 199 -13.23 -0.81 -17.94
C ARG A 199 -11.85 -0.16 -17.74
N LEU A 200 -10.80 -0.93 -17.49
CA LEU A 200 -9.43 -0.40 -17.38
C LEU A 200 -8.97 0.28 -18.67
N ILE A 201 -9.30 -0.29 -19.84
CA ILE A 201 -8.98 0.30 -21.13
C ILE A 201 -9.75 1.62 -21.34
N GLU A 202 -11.05 1.67 -21.04
CA GLU A 202 -11.86 2.89 -21.09
C GLU A 202 -11.29 3.99 -20.21
N LEU A 203 -10.93 3.65 -18.97
CA LEU A 203 -10.32 4.57 -18.00
C LEU A 203 -8.96 5.09 -18.50
N ALA A 204 -8.18 4.25 -19.17
CA ALA A 204 -6.91 4.67 -19.79
C ALA A 204 -7.14 5.70 -20.90
N PHE A 205 -8.14 5.51 -21.76
CA PHE A 205 -8.49 6.50 -22.80
C PHE A 205 -9.03 7.79 -22.18
N ALA A 206 -9.90 7.70 -21.17
CA ALA A 206 -10.41 8.86 -20.46
C ALA A 206 -9.28 9.69 -19.85
N GLY A 207 -8.33 9.04 -19.17
CA GLY A 207 -7.17 9.69 -18.60
C GLY A 207 -6.22 10.28 -19.63
N ALA A 208 -6.03 9.63 -20.77
CA ALA A 208 -5.24 10.20 -21.86
C ALA A 208 -5.90 11.47 -22.44
N LYS A 209 -7.23 11.49 -22.53
CA LYS A 209 -8.00 12.67 -22.95
C LYS A 209 -7.86 13.81 -21.97
N GLU A 210 -8.01 13.53 -20.67
CA GLU A 210 -7.84 14.51 -19.59
C GLU A 210 -6.43 15.13 -19.60
N LYS A 211 -5.40 14.27 -19.67
CA LYS A 211 -4.01 14.72 -19.76
C LYS A 211 -3.77 15.62 -20.98
N LYS A 212 -4.35 15.30 -22.14
CA LYS A 212 -4.23 16.13 -23.34
C LYS A 212 -4.95 17.48 -23.23
N ALA A 213 -5.96 17.59 -22.38
CA ALA A 213 -6.67 18.85 -22.14
C ALA A 213 -5.86 19.82 -21.27
N SER A 214 -4.83 19.34 -20.58
CA SER A 214 -3.96 20.16 -19.74
C SER A 214 -2.82 20.76 -20.57
N THR A 215 -2.48 22.03 -20.31
CA THR A 215 -1.33 22.69 -20.93
C THR A 215 -0.09 22.48 -20.08
N PHE A 216 0.90 21.75 -20.61
CA PHE A 216 2.16 21.44 -19.92
C PHE A 216 3.31 22.39 -20.27
N ALA A 217 3.12 23.27 -21.28
CA ALA A 217 4.12 24.25 -21.67
C ALA A 217 3.58 25.67 -21.44
N PHE A 218 4.36 26.49 -20.79
CA PHE A 218 4.09 27.91 -20.62
C PHE A 218 5.26 28.72 -21.18
N ASP A 219 5.01 29.48 -22.26
CA ASP A 219 5.97 30.43 -22.79
C ASP A 219 6.01 31.68 -21.90
N SER A 220 6.91 31.66 -20.92
CA SER A 220 6.97 32.72 -19.90
C SER A 220 7.56 34.01 -20.38
N LYS A 221 8.34 34.02 -21.48
CA LYS A 221 9.16 35.17 -21.94
C LYS A 221 9.95 35.86 -20.80
N ILE A 222 10.13 35.18 -19.68
CA ILE A 222 10.80 35.73 -18.47
C ILE A 222 12.24 36.13 -18.80
N LEU A 223 12.95 35.29 -19.59
CA LEU A 223 14.31 35.58 -19.97
C LEU A 223 14.40 36.75 -20.95
N GLU A 224 13.44 36.91 -21.88
CA GLU A 224 13.36 38.08 -22.76
C GLU A 224 13.06 39.35 -21.97
N LYS A 225 12.15 39.28 -20.98
CA LYS A 225 11.84 40.41 -20.09
C LYS A 225 13.02 40.77 -19.20
N ALA A 226 13.77 39.77 -18.70
CA ALA A 226 14.97 39.98 -17.89
C ALA A 226 16.10 40.63 -18.72
N SER A 227 16.32 40.20 -19.95
CA SER A 227 17.33 40.77 -20.84
C SER A 227 17.00 42.19 -21.28
N ASN A 228 15.70 42.54 -21.44
CA ASN A 228 15.24 43.89 -21.76
C ASN A 228 15.18 44.82 -20.53
N GLY A 229 15.23 44.29 -19.30
CA GLY A 229 15.13 45.05 -18.04
C GLY A 229 16.45 45.41 -17.37
N ILE A 230 17.56 44.84 -17.78
CA ILE A 230 18.91 45.19 -17.24
C ILE A 230 19.41 46.44 -17.98
N LYS A 231 18.86 47.59 -17.65
CA LYS A 231 19.57 48.82 -17.92
C LYS A 231 20.80 48.85 -17.03
N THR A 232 21.97 48.71 -17.66
CA THR A 232 23.27 48.95 -17.03
C THR A 232 23.20 50.30 -16.29
N VAL A 233 23.27 50.26 -14.95
CA VAL A 233 23.55 51.46 -14.16
C VAL A 233 25.00 51.82 -14.55
N LYS A 234 25.13 52.85 -15.41
CA LYS A 234 26.41 53.49 -15.67
C LYS A 234 26.89 54.12 -14.36
N LYS A 235 28.09 53.71 -13.93
CA LYS A 235 28.85 54.40 -12.88
C LYS A 235 29.13 55.84 -13.29
#